data_bf63e9dae713325973709cef84a6eb47
#
_entry.id   bf63e9dae713325973709cef84a6eb47
#
_cell.length_a   1.000
_cell.length_b   1.000
_cell.length_c   1.000
_cell.angle_alpha   90.00
_cell.angle_beta   90.00
_cell.angle_gamma   90.00
#
_symmetry.space_group_name_H-M   'P 1'
#
loop_
_entity.id
_entity.type
_entity.pdbx_description
1 polymer ?
#
loop_
_entity_poly.entity_id
_entity_poly.type
_entity_poly.pdbx_seq_one_letter_code
_entity_poly.pdbx_strand_id
1 'polypeptide(L)'
;MSWQEVLGRVSFSNCDPIFQGLEDRWGILPAPPAWLTGHVIRRDCLTAPIPSADYAEHHEQLILIPDLGIVSRGDVGSVLLFGNRPIETMRDIALPSDSSTSKKLLGWILDNRGIDPKTIEMGPDISSMLERCDGALLIGDRALSVADRDPDLVQLDLGSEWTRITGLPMVFGVFAIRRDTPIESVLRARNDMLEQYHKFNEDEVWRDVVIRATSLNSGLSEARVSEYFSLEVENSLDLDAVKGLELFLSEACGMLVRPEWVNLD
;
A
#
# COMPACT_ATOMS: atom_id res chain seq x y z
N MET A 1 0.32 -20.78 -18.18
CA MET A 1 0.59 -19.34 -18.36
C MET A 1 2.01 -19.11 -17.87
N SER A 2 2.84 -18.38 -18.62
CA SER A 2 4.19 -18.03 -18.18
C SER A 2 4.10 -17.03 -17.03
N TRP A 3 5.08 -17.03 -16.08
CA TRP A 3 5.15 -16.02 -15.05
C TRP A 3 5.20 -14.58 -15.60
N GLN A 4 5.70 -14.41 -16.83
CA GLN A 4 5.72 -13.13 -17.55
C GLN A 4 4.34 -12.64 -18.01
N GLU A 5 3.32 -13.48 -17.91
CA GLU A 5 1.93 -13.18 -18.23
C GLU A 5 1.06 -13.09 -16.96
N VAL A 6 1.68 -13.05 -15.78
CA VAL A 6 0.99 -12.97 -14.49
C VAL A 6 1.37 -11.66 -13.78
N LEU A 7 0.39 -10.90 -13.32
CA LEU A 7 0.56 -9.75 -12.46
C LEU A 7 0.16 -10.11 -11.04
N GLY A 8 1.02 -9.77 -10.07
CA GLY A 8 0.66 -9.84 -8.67
C GLY A 8 -0.24 -8.66 -8.31
N ARG A 9 -1.29 -8.91 -7.52
CA ARG A 9 -2.24 -7.91 -7.05
C ARG A 9 -2.37 -7.97 -5.53
N VAL A 10 -2.35 -6.83 -4.85
CA VAL A 10 -2.72 -6.77 -3.43
C VAL A 10 -4.18 -7.22 -3.27
N SER A 11 -4.44 -8.07 -2.27
CA SER A 11 -5.79 -8.57 -1.99
C SER A 11 -6.73 -7.52 -1.36
N PHE A 12 -6.30 -6.26 -1.27
CA PHE A 12 -7.09 -5.12 -0.82
C PHE A 12 -7.52 -4.25 -1.99
N SER A 13 -8.50 -3.38 -1.75
CA SER A 13 -9.13 -2.52 -2.76
C SER A 13 -8.23 -1.43 -3.35
N ASN A 14 -7.11 -1.09 -2.69
CA ASN A 14 -6.25 0.04 -3.03
C ASN A 14 -5.64 0.04 -4.45
N CYS A 15 -5.68 -1.09 -5.14
CA CYS A 15 -5.20 -1.24 -6.51
C CYS A 15 -6.32 -1.55 -7.53
N ASP A 16 -7.58 -1.57 -7.14
CA ASP A 16 -8.68 -1.90 -8.05
C ASP A 16 -8.76 -0.96 -9.26
N PRO A 17 -8.48 0.35 -9.14
CA PRO A 17 -8.42 1.26 -10.28
C PRO A 17 -7.42 0.85 -11.38
N ILE A 18 -6.36 0.14 -11.00
CA ILE A 18 -5.34 -0.37 -11.95
C ILE A 18 -5.71 -1.74 -12.52
N PHE A 19 -6.27 -2.63 -11.68
CA PHE A 19 -6.38 -4.05 -12.02
C PHE A 19 -7.71 -4.44 -12.65
N GLN A 20 -8.79 -3.68 -12.41
CA GLN A 20 -10.10 -3.98 -12.97
C GLN A 20 -10.06 -4.01 -14.49
N GLY A 21 -10.41 -5.17 -15.09
CA GLY A 21 -10.43 -5.37 -16.54
C GLY A 21 -9.10 -5.83 -17.14
N LEU A 22 -8.09 -6.16 -16.32
CA LEU A 22 -6.85 -6.78 -16.80
C LEU A 22 -6.94 -8.31 -16.92
N GLU A 23 -7.93 -8.93 -16.31
CA GLU A 23 -8.10 -10.40 -16.24
C GLU A 23 -8.24 -11.06 -17.62
N ASP A 24 -8.69 -10.32 -18.62
CA ASP A 24 -8.79 -10.80 -19.99
C ASP A 24 -7.43 -10.89 -20.70
N ARG A 25 -6.44 -10.12 -20.25
CA ARG A 25 -5.11 -10.01 -20.86
C ARG A 25 -3.99 -10.62 -20.02
N TRP A 26 -4.20 -10.74 -18.71
CA TRP A 26 -3.19 -11.15 -17.72
C TRP A 26 -3.75 -12.18 -16.75
N GLY A 27 -2.93 -13.13 -16.34
CA GLY A 27 -3.19 -13.88 -15.12
C GLY A 27 -3.03 -12.97 -13.91
N ILE A 28 -3.98 -12.98 -12.98
CA ILE A 28 -3.90 -12.18 -11.75
C ILE A 28 -3.61 -13.11 -10.57
N LEU A 29 -2.58 -12.77 -9.80
CA LEU A 29 -2.19 -13.50 -8.59
C LEU A 29 -2.47 -12.61 -7.37
N PRO A 30 -3.62 -12.80 -6.70
CA PRO A 30 -3.94 -12.02 -5.50
C PRO A 30 -3.18 -12.57 -4.29
N ALA A 31 -2.60 -11.66 -3.48
CA ALA A 31 -1.94 -12.03 -2.23
C ALA A 31 -1.92 -10.86 -1.23
N PRO A 32 -1.72 -11.12 0.07
CA PRO A 32 -1.39 -10.08 1.04
C PRO A 32 -0.12 -9.31 0.64
N PRO A 33 -0.01 -8.00 0.96
CA PRO A 33 1.13 -7.18 0.52
C PRO A 33 2.49 -7.78 0.83
N ALA A 34 2.73 -8.24 2.06
CA ALA A 34 4.01 -8.80 2.49
C ALA A 34 4.40 -10.11 1.77
N TRP A 35 3.47 -10.78 1.07
CA TRP A 35 3.77 -12.02 0.33
C TRP A 35 4.15 -11.75 -1.13
N LEU A 36 3.71 -10.62 -1.67
CA LEU A 36 3.93 -10.26 -3.07
C LEU A 36 5.42 -10.12 -3.41
N THR A 37 6.22 -9.59 -2.49
CA THR A 37 7.68 -9.50 -2.66
C THR A 37 8.29 -10.86 -2.96
N GLY A 38 7.93 -11.88 -2.18
CA GLY A 38 8.36 -13.26 -2.42
C GLY A 38 7.89 -13.83 -3.76
N HIS A 39 6.67 -13.50 -4.20
CA HIS A 39 6.14 -13.94 -5.50
C HIS A 39 6.93 -13.33 -6.67
N VAL A 40 7.29 -12.03 -6.60
CA VAL A 40 8.15 -11.38 -7.61
C VAL A 40 9.54 -12.05 -7.64
N ILE A 41 10.16 -12.24 -6.46
CA ILE A 41 11.51 -12.81 -6.37
C ILE A 41 11.55 -14.25 -6.91
N ARG A 42 10.54 -15.08 -6.65
CA ARG A 42 10.46 -16.46 -7.15
C ARG A 42 9.99 -16.60 -8.59
N ARG A 43 9.61 -15.48 -9.26
CA ARG A 43 9.00 -15.49 -10.60
C ARG A 43 7.63 -16.22 -10.63
N ASP A 44 6.82 -16.06 -9.61
CA ASP A 44 5.43 -16.48 -9.64
C ASP A 44 4.58 -15.48 -10.43
N CYS A 45 5.05 -14.22 -10.51
CA CYS A 45 4.48 -13.14 -11.33
C CYS A 45 5.59 -12.25 -11.91
N LEU A 46 5.24 -11.46 -12.93
CA LEU A 46 6.12 -10.52 -13.61
C LEU A 46 6.47 -9.32 -12.72
N THR A 47 5.44 -8.72 -12.16
CA THR A 47 5.50 -7.57 -11.25
C THR A 47 4.35 -7.64 -10.26
N ALA A 48 4.50 -6.93 -9.15
CA ALA A 48 3.45 -6.71 -8.16
C ALA A 48 3.68 -5.39 -7.43
N PRO A 49 2.63 -4.76 -6.87
CA PRO A 49 2.77 -3.69 -5.89
C PRO A 49 3.25 -4.31 -4.57
N ILE A 50 4.54 -4.18 -4.29
CA ILE A 50 5.16 -4.65 -3.04
C ILE A 50 5.20 -3.53 -2.00
N PRO A 51 5.26 -3.84 -0.71
CA PRO A 51 5.50 -2.82 0.32
C PRO A 51 6.77 -2.02 0.04
N SER A 52 6.74 -0.69 0.22
CA SER A 52 7.93 0.15 0.01
C SER A 52 9.09 -0.26 0.91
N ALA A 53 8.81 -0.71 2.15
CA ALA A 53 9.84 -1.21 3.06
C ALA A 53 10.50 -2.50 2.55
N ASP A 54 9.76 -3.39 1.89
CA ASP A 54 10.32 -4.61 1.30
C ASP A 54 11.26 -4.29 0.14
N TYR A 55 10.97 -3.23 -0.63
CA TYR A 55 11.91 -2.77 -1.64
C TYR A 55 13.25 -2.38 -1.01
N ALA A 56 13.25 -1.68 0.13
CA ALA A 56 14.50 -1.33 0.83
C ALA A 56 15.32 -2.56 1.21
N GLU A 57 14.67 -3.65 1.63
CA GLU A 57 15.34 -4.91 2.01
C GLU A 57 15.86 -5.71 0.80
N HIS A 58 15.21 -5.56 -0.35
CA HIS A 58 15.49 -6.36 -1.56
C HIS A 58 15.97 -5.56 -2.76
N HIS A 59 16.36 -4.29 -2.59
CA HIS A 59 16.74 -3.39 -3.68
C HIS A 59 17.91 -3.91 -4.55
N GLU A 60 18.77 -4.77 -4.02
CA GLU A 60 19.83 -5.41 -4.80
C GLU A 60 19.29 -6.40 -5.85
N GLN A 61 18.12 -7.01 -5.61
CA GLN A 61 17.49 -7.98 -6.51
C GLN A 61 16.37 -7.36 -7.35
N LEU A 62 15.81 -6.26 -6.88
CA LEU A 62 14.63 -5.61 -7.46
C LEU A 62 14.97 -4.25 -8.08
N ILE A 63 14.14 -3.84 -9.03
CA ILE A 63 14.13 -2.51 -9.63
C ILE A 63 12.68 -2.05 -9.77
N LEU A 64 12.42 -0.74 -9.67
CA LEU A 64 11.08 -0.17 -9.64
C LEU A 64 10.55 0.15 -11.03
N ILE A 65 9.26 -0.07 -11.24
CA ILE A 65 8.53 0.45 -12.39
C ILE A 65 8.06 1.88 -12.04
N PRO A 66 8.36 2.88 -12.89
CA PRO A 66 7.93 4.25 -12.66
C PRO A 66 6.42 4.45 -12.89
N ASP A 67 5.92 5.59 -12.44
CA ASP A 67 4.58 6.15 -12.64
C ASP A 67 3.44 5.46 -11.88
N LEU A 68 3.67 4.29 -11.30
CA LEU A 68 2.66 3.52 -10.56
C LEU A 68 3.08 3.28 -9.11
N GLY A 69 2.15 3.43 -8.18
CA GLY A 69 2.36 3.20 -6.75
C GLY A 69 1.04 3.13 -5.98
N ILE A 70 1.14 2.98 -4.66
CA ILE A 70 0.05 3.15 -3.72
C ILE A 70 0.42 4.33 -2.84
N VAL A 71 -0.23 5.47 -3.06
CA VAL A 71 0.18 6.78 -2.56
C VAL A 71 -0.96 7.44 -1.80
N SER A 72 -0.66 8.20 -0.73
CA SER A 72 -1.59 9.14 -0.10
C SER A 72 -0.94 10.52 0.04
N ARG A 73 -1.76 11.59 -0.07
CA ARG A 73 -1.32 12.97 0.07
C ARG A 73 -1.85 13.64 1.34
N GLY A 74 -2.20 12.86 2.32
CA GLY A 74 -2.83 13.24 3.57
C GLY A 74 -3.39 12.00 4.22
N ASP A 75 -4.65 12.02 4.59
CA ASP A 75 -5.34 10.85 5.11
C ASP A 75 -5.26 9.70 4.10
N VAL A 76 -4.91 8.52 4.58
CA VAL A 76 -4.89 7.30 3.76
C VAL A 76 -6.12 6.43 4.01
N GLY A 77 -6.84 6.66 5.12
CA GLY A 77 -8.05 5.93 5.51
C GLY A 77 -7.87 4.41 5.74
N SER A 78 -6.88 3.84 5.10
CA SER A 78 -6.62 2.39 5.08
C SER A 78 -5.33 1.95 5.79
N VAL A 79 -4.64 2.84 6.52
CA VAL A 79 -3.48 2.49 7.38
C VAL A 79 -3.62 3.25 8.68
N LEU A 80 -4.31 2.62 9.64
CA LEU A 80 -4.80 3.28 10.84
C LEU A 80 -4.33 2.60 12.12
N LEU A 81 -3.96 3.41 13.11
CA LEU A 81 -3.79 2.98 14.49
C LEU A 81 -5.10 3.18 15.25
N PHE A 82 -5.63 2.10 15.78
CA PHE A 82 -6.82 2.06 16.61
C PHE A 82 -6.46 1.90 18.08
N GLY A 83 -7.32 2.36 18.99
CA GLY A 83 -7.15 2.18 20.42
C GLY A 83 -8.20 2.90 21.25
N ASN A 84 -8.28 2.54 22.53
CA ASN A 84 -9.22 3.14 23.48
C ASN A 84 -8.60 4.31 24.27
N ARG A 85 -7.39 4.72 23.92
CA ARG A 85 -6.67 5.82 24.56
C ARG A 85 -5.72 6.52 23.56
N PRO A 86 -5.34 7.78 23.82
CA PRO A 86 -4.38 8.49 22.98
C PRO A 86 -3.04 7.74 22.83
N ILE A 87 -2.42 7.85 21.66
CA ILE A 87 -1.17 7.16 21.32
C ILE A 87 -0.06 7.41 22.34
N GLU A 88 0.01 8.63 22.91
CA GLU A 88 1.01 9.02 23.89
C GLU A 88 0.91 8.25 25.22
N THR A 89 -0.23 7.60 25.45
CA THR A 89 -0.50 6.83 26.69
C THR A 89 -0.57 5.33 26.48
N MET A 90 -0.40 4.88 25.22
CA MET A 90 -0.37 3.45 24.89
C MET A 90 0.91 2.80 25.43
N ARG A 91 0.78 1.70 26.15
CA ARG A 91 1.91 0.91 26.70
C ARG A 91 2.37 -0.15 25.72
N ASP A 92 1.46 -0.62 24.90
CA ASP A 92 1.71 -1.65 23.90
C ASP A 92 0.81 -1.47 22.66
N ILE A 93 1.34 -1.88 21.51
CA ILE A 93 0.66 -1.79 20.22
C ILE A 93 0.79 -3.13 19.49
N ALA A 94 -0.35 -3.68 19.08
CA ALA A 94 -0.42 -4.86 18.22
C ALA A 94 -0.12 -4.46 16.77
N LEU A 95 0.80 -5.17 16.12
CA LEU A 95 1.21 -4.96 14.73
C LEU A 95 0.70 -6.10 13.84
N PRO A 96 0.20 -5.81 12.63
CA PRO A 96 -0.27 -6.83 11.71
C PRO A 96 0.91 -7.60 11.10
N SER A 97 0.77 -8.92 10.96
CA SER A 97 1.81 -9.79 10.39
C SER A 97 1.99 -9.64 8.87
N ASP A 98 1.04 -8.99 8.18
CA ASP A 98 0.98 -8.90 6.72
C ASP A 98 1.34 -7.51 6.15
N SER A 99 1.94 -6.63 6.96
CA SER A 99 2.39 -5.30 6.52
C SER A 99 3.78 -4.95 7.06
N SER A 100 4.73 -4.68 6.18
CA SER A 100 6.07 -4.20 6.51
C SER A 100 6.15 -2.67 6.49
N THR A 101 5.64 -2.00 5.46
CA THR A 101 5.70 -0.54 5.33
C THR A 101 5.02 0.17 6.49
N SER A 102 3.80 -0.24 6.86
CA SER A 102 3.08 0.43 7.96
C SER A 102 3.75 0.21 9.32
N LYS A 103 4.38 -0.94 9.55
CA LYS A 103 5.18 -1.19 10.77
C LYS A 103 6.39 -0.26 10.85
N LYS A 104 7.15 -0.11 9.76
CA LYS A 104 8.29 0.81 9.68
C LYS A 104 7.87 2.27 9.84
N LEU A 105 6.77 2.66 9.17
CA LEU A 105 6.22 4.01 9.27
C LEU A 105 5.76 4.33 10.70
N LEU A 106 5.03 3.42 11.33
CA LEU A 106 4.60 3.61 12.72
C LEU A 106 5.81 3.74 13.65
N GLY A 107 6.83 2.89 13.51
CA GLY A 107 8.06 2.99 14.29
C GLY A 107 8.73 4.36 14.14
N TRP A 108 8.89 4.83 12.91
CA TRP A 108 9.44 6.16 12.64
C TRP A 108 8.59 7.30 13.24
N ILE A 109 7.26 7.20 13.18
CA ILE A 109 6.34 8.17 13.80
C ILE A 109 6.51 8.17 15.33
N LEU A 110 6.58 6.98 15.96
CA LEU A 110 6.76 6.84 17.40
C LEU A 110 8.08 7.47 17.86
N ASP A 111 9.16 7.21 17.13
CA ASP A 111 10.49 7.80 17.37
C ASP A 111 10.45 9.34 17.29
N ASN A 112 9.77 9.89 16.26
CA ASN A 112 9.60 11.34 16.10
C ASN A 112 8.75 11.98 17.22
N ARG A 113 7.83 11.21 17.82
CA ARG A 113 7.03 11.65 18.98
C ARG A 113 7.76 11.42 20.32
N GLY A 114 8.89 10.73 20.33
CA GLY A 114 9.64 10.39 21.55
C GLY A 114 8.89 9.43 22.48
N ILE A 115 8.09 8.52 21.91
CA ILE A 115 7.33 7.47 22.64
C ILE A 115 7.78 6.08 22.20
N ASP A 116 7.86 5.14 23.14
CA ASP A 116 8.38 3.79 22.91
C ASP A 116 7.45 2.72 23.54
N PRO A 117 6.25 2.53 22.97
CA PRO A 117 5.36 1.45 23.40
C PRO A 117 5.93 0.10 22.98
N LYS A 118 5.68 -0.93 23.77
CA LYS A 118 6.01 -2.30 23.39
C LYS A 118 5.22 -2.72 22.16
N THR A 119 5.85 -3.24 21.12
CA THR A 119 5.17 -3.77 19.93
C THR A 119 5.06 -5.29 19.96
N ILE A 120 3.91 -5.82 19.53
CA ILE A 120 3.60 -7.26 19.52
C ILE A 120 2.99 -7.62 18.16
N GLU A 121 3.71 -8.44 17.38
CA GLU A 121 3.17 -8.92 16.10
C GLU A 121 2.12 -10.01 16.31
N MET A 122 0.99 -9.91 15.62
CA MET A 122 -0.08 -10.90 15.67
C MET A 122 -0.96 -10.87 14.41
N GLY A 123 -1.92 -11.81 14.31
CA GLY A 123 -2.91 -11.82 13.24
C GLY A 123 -3.77 -10.54 13.26
N PRO A 124 -4.14 -10.03 12.08
CA PRO A 124 -4.82 -8.71 11.95
C PRO A 124 -6.33 -8.79 12.24
N ASP A 125 -6.70 -9.19 13.43
CA ASP A 125 -8.08 -9.18 13.97
C ASP A 125 -8.18 -8.14 15.09
N ILE A 126 -8.98 -7.08 14.86
CA ILE A 126 -9.04 -5.91 15.75
C ILE A 126 -9.46 -6.28 17.17
N SER A 127 -10.39 -7.21 17.31
CA SER A 127 -10.91 -7.61 18.63
C SER A 127 -9.81 -8.30 19.44
N SER A 128 -9.17 -9.30 18.85
CA SER A 128 -8.05 -10.02 19.48
C SER A 128 -6.85 -9.10 19.75
N MET A 129 -6.60 -8.11 18.87
CA MET A 129 -5.52 -7.16 19.05
C MET A 129 -5.79 -6.23 20.24
N LEU A 130 -6.98 -5.63 20.33
CA LEU A 130 -7.36 -4.70 21.42
C LEU A 130 -7.68 -5.40 22.75
N GLU A 131 -7.98 -6.71 22.76
CA GLU A 131 -8.02 -7.49 23.99
C GLU A 131 -6.65 -7.64 24.67
N ARG A 132 -5.57 -7.57 23.90
CA ARG A 132 -4.21 -7.83 24.35
C ARG A 132 -3.31 -6.61 24.42
N CYS A 133 -3.62 -5.56 23.66
CA CYS A 133 -2.82 -4.35 23.56
C CYS A 133 -3.69 -3.10 23.66
N ASP A 134 -3.06 -2.00 24.10
CA ASP A 134 -3.71 -0.69 24.18
C ASP A 134 -4.00 -0.09 22.79
N GLY A 135 -3.17 -0.44 21.78
CA GLY A 135 -3.33 -0.02 20.39
C GLY A 135 -3.24 -1.19 19.41
N ALA A 136 -3.81 -1.02 18.22
CA ALA A 136 -3.81 -1.99 17.15
C ALA A 136 -3.63 -1.31 15.79
N LEU A 137 -2.58 -1.65 15.05
CA LEU A 137 -2.38 -1.19 13.69
C LEU A 137 -3.12 -2.11 12.72
N LEU A 138 -3.98 -1.57 11.87
CA LEU A 138 -4.61 -2.30 10.77
C LEU A 138 -4.32 -1.64 9.43
N ILE A 139 -4.44 -2.45 8.36
CA ILE A 139 -4.27 -2.00 6.98
C ILE A 139 -5.39 -2.47 6.06
N GLY A 140 -5.52 -1.77 4.92
CA GLY A 140 -6.42 -2.11 3.81
C GLY A 140 -7.88 -2.07 4.20
N ASP A 141 -8.67 -2.90 3.54
CA ASP A 141 -10.13 -2.93 3.70
C ASP A 141 -10.58 -3.23 5.15
N ARG A 142 -9.73 -3.91 5.92
CA ARG A 142 -9.97 -4.13 7.36
C ARG A 142 -9.93 -2.83 8.16
N ALA A 143 -8.95 -1.96 7.87
CA ALA A 143 -8.86 -0.66 8.51
C ALA A 143 -10.04 0.23 8.14
N LEU A 144 -10.37 0.30 6.84
CA LEU A 144 -11.53 1.02 6.32
C LEU A 144 -12.84 0.57 7.00
N SER A 145 -13.07 -0.74 7.06
CA SER A 145 -14.29 -1.32 7.66
C SER A 145 -14.40 -1.06 9.16
N VAL A 146 -13.29 -1.08 9.90
CA VAL A 146 -13.30 -0.77 11.34
C VAL A 146 -13.53 0.72 11.56
N ALA A 147 -12.86 1.58 10.79
CA ALA A 147 -13.03 3.03 10.90
C ALA A 147 -14.46 3.49 10.57
N ASP A 148 -15.08 2.87 9.57
CA ASP A 148 -16.48 3.16 9.19
C ASP A 148 -17.47 2.75 10.29
N ARG A 149 -17.23 1.62 10.94
CA ARG A 149 -18.10 1.10 12.02
C ARG A 149 -17.85 1.77 13.36
N ASP A 150 -16.61 1.96 13.75
CA ASP A 150 -16.15 2.40 15.07
C ASP A 150 -15.14 3.58 14.96
N PRO A 151 -15.54 4.73 14.41
CA PRO A 151 -14.62 5.86 14.11
C PRO A 151 -13.91 6.42 15.36
N ASP A 152 -14.54 6.33 16.54
CA ASP A 152 -13.99 6.79 17.81
C ASP A 152 -12.74 5.98 18.25
N LEU A 153 -12.53 4.79 17.69
CA LEU A 153 -11.32 4.00 17.95
C LEU A 153 -10.10 4.49 17.18
N VAL A 154 -10.28 5.27 16.12
CA VAL A 154 -9.16 5.78 15.30
C VAL A 154 -8.35 6.80 16.10
N GLN A 155 -7.10 6.47 16.39
CA GLN A 155 -6.18 7.35 17.13
C GLN A 155 -5.18 8.06 16.22
N LEU A 156 -4.85 7.45 15.08
CA LEU A 156 -3.91 8.02 14.13
C LEU A 156 -4.13 7.44 12.72
N ASP A 157 -4.17 8.32 11.72
CA ASP A 157 -3.96 7.98 10.32
C ASP A 157 -2.48 8.17 9.98
N LEU A 158 -1.82 7.11 9.53
CA LEU A 158 -0.37 7.14 9.32
C LEU A 158 0.03 7.95 8.08
N GLY A 159 -0.82 8.02 7.06
CA GLY A 159 -0.59 8.86 5.87
C GLY A 159 -0.66 10.34 6.22
N SER A 160 -1.71 10.72 6.96
CA SER A 160 -1.91 12.08 7.46
C SER A 160 -0.74 12.54 8.34
N GLU A 161 -0.30 11.68 9.26
CA GLU A 161 0.81 12.00 10.16
C GLU A 161 2.13 12.14 9.41
N TRP A 162 2.41 11.27 8.44
CA TRP A 162 3.58 11.40 7.57
C TRP A 162 3.58 12.74 6.84
N THR A 163 2.46 13.08 6.19
CA THR A 163 2.34 14.33 5.44
C THR A 163 2.46 15.54 6.36
N ARG A 164 1.89 15.47 7.57
CA ARG A 164 2.01 16.55 8.57
C ARG A 164 3.47 16.80 8.99
N ILE A 165 4.28 15.76 9.15
CA ILE A 165 5.68 15.86 9.60
C ILE A 165 6.60 16.28 8.46
N THR A 166 6.41 15.70 7.27
CA THR A 166 7.38 15.83 6.16
C THR A 166 6.95 16.83 5.08
N GLY A 167 5.66 17.12 4.97
CA GLY A 167 5.10 17.89 3.85
C GLY A 167 5.05 17.13 2.52
N LEU A 168 5.35 15.84 2.52
CA LEU A 168 5.43 15.00 1.31
C LEU A 168 4.36 13.90 1.32
N PRO A 169 3.95 13.39 0.12
CA PRO A 169 3.10 12.21 0.04
C PRO A 169 3.76 10.98 0.66
N MET A 170 2.96 10.06 1.20
CA MET A 170 3.42 8.75 1.64
C MET A 170 3.20 7.70 0.54
N VAL A 171 4.24 6.93 0.23
CA VAL A 171 4.18 5.82 -0.72
C VAL A 171 4.21 4.51 0.04
N PHE A 172 3.06 3.86 0.14
CA PHE A 172 2.91 2.60 0.87
C PHE A 172 3.35 1.38 0.07
N GLY A 173 3.21 1.44 -1.25
CA GLY A 173 3.58 0.35 -2.14
C GLY A 173 4.14 0.85 -3.47
N VAL A 174 5.06 0.08 -4.02
CA VAL A 174 5.76 0.36 -5.28
C VAL A 174 5.68 -0.86 -6.20
N PHE A 175 5.53 -0.64 -7.49
CA PHE A 175 5.60 -1.74 -8.46
C PHE A 175 7.06 -2.11 -8.72
N ALA A 176 7.40 -3.36 -8.44
CA ALA A 176 8.76 -3.86 -8.55
C ALA A 176 8.85 -5.09 -9.46
N ILE A 177 9.99 -5.24 -10.09
CA ILE A 177 10.37 -6.40 -10.90
C ILE A 177 11.75 -6.89 -10.48
N ARG A 178 12.10 -8.10 -10.84
CA ARG A 178 13.49 -8.54 -10.78
C ARG A 178 14.33 -7.80 -11.82
N ARG A 179 15.59 -7.52 -11.50
CA ARG A 179 16.54 -6.83 -12.40
C ARG A 179 16.78 -7.56 -13.71
N ASP A 180 16.62 -8.87 -13.75
CA ASP A 180 16.82 -9.72 -14.94
C ASP A 180 15.52 -9.98 -15.73
N THR A 181 14.45 -9.19 -15.48
CA THR A 181 13.19 -9.29 -16.19
C THR A 181 13.29 -8.67 -17.60
N PRO A 182 12.80 -9.35 -18.67
CA PRO A 182 12.80 -8.80 -20.01
C PRO A 182 12.01 -7.50 -20.11
N ILE A 183 12.64 -6.44 -20.62
CA ILE A 183 12.07 -5.09 -20.67
C ILE A 183 10.74 -5.00 -21.44
N GLU A 184 10.62 -5.75 -22.55
CA GLU A 184 9.40 -5.75 -23.36
C GLU A 184 8.16 -6.19 -22.55
N SER A 185 8.32 -7.21 -21.70
CA SER A 185 7.23 -7.67 -20.83
C SER A 185 6.87 -6.62 -19.77
N VAL A 186 7.87 -5.91 -19.26
CA VAL A 186 7.68 -4.83 -18.27
C VAL A 186 6.94 -3.65 -18.89
N LEU A 187 7.35 -3.20 -20.08
CA LEU A 187 6.71 -2.10 -20.81
C LEU A 187 5.26 -2.42 -21.11
N ARG A 188 4.96 -3.64 -21.57
CA ARG A 188 3.59 -4.10 -21.82
C ARG A 188 2.76 -4.04 -20.54
N ALA A 189 3.25 -4.62 -19.44
CA ALA A 189 2.53 -4.65 -18.16
C ALA A 189 2.26 -3.24 -17.63
N ARG A 190 3.29 -2.38 -17.62
CA ARG A 190 3.15 -0.99 -17.20
C ARG A 190 2.12 -0.24 -18.04
N ASN A 191 2.19 -0.35 -19.36
CA ASN A 191 1.27 0.38 -20.24
C ASN A 191 -0.17 -0.10 -20.07
N ASP A 192 -0.41 -1.40 -19.95
CA ASP A 192 -1.74 -1.97 -19.70
C ASP A 192 -2.30 -1.50 -18.34
N MET A 193 -1.48 -1.45 -17.28
CA MET A 193 -1.88 -0.94 -15.96
C MET A 193 -2.17 0.56 -15.99
N LEU A 194 -1.34 1.36 -16.66
CA LEU A 194 -1.57 2.80 -16.82
C LEU A 194 -2.84 3.08 -17.64
N GLU A 195 -3.09 2.31 -18.70
CA GLU A 195 -4.32 2.42 -19.50
C GLU A 195 -5.56 2.25 -18.62
N GLN A 196 -5.60 1.23 -17.73
CA GLN A 196 -6.73 1.04 -16.82
C GLN A 196 -6.86 2.18 -15.81
N TYR A 197 -5.75 2.65 -15.25
CA TYR A 197 -5.77 3.76 -14.31
C TYR A 197 -6.22 5.08 -14.96
N HIS A 198 -5.76 5.38 -16.17
CA HIS A 198 -6.26 6.55 -16.95
C HIS A 198 -7.74 6.41 -17.24
N LYS A 199 -8.20 5.24 -17.68
CA LYS A 199 -9.61 4.97 -17.92
C LYS A 199 -10.46 5.19 -16.67
N PHE A 200 -9.98 4.73 -15.50
CA PHE A 200 -10.65 4.99 -14.22
C PHE A 200 -10.77 6.49 -13.92
N ASN A 201 -9.73 7.27 -14.20
CA ASN A 201 -9.73 8.72 -13.92
C ASN A 201 -10.57 9.53 -14.92
N GLU A 202 -10.66 9.13 -16.18
CA GLU A 202 -11.23 9.93 -17.26
C GLU A 202 -12.64 9.50 -17.66
N ASP A 203 -13.01 8.22 -17.47
CA ASP A 203 -14.31 7.65 -17.87
C ASP A 203 -15.17 7.41 -16.61
N GLU A 204 -16.18 8.28 -16.40
CA GLU A 204 -17.09 8.18 -15.25
C GLU A 204 -17.88 6.86 -15.23
N VAL A 205 -18.26 6.33 -16.39
CA VAL A 205 -19.01 5.06 -16.47
C VAL A 205 -18.12 3.90 -16.03
N TRP A 206 -16.85 3.92 -16.44
CA TRP A 206 -15.88 2.91 -16.01
C TRP A 206 -15.55 3.03 -14.53
N ARG A 207 -15.40 4.25 -14.03
CA ARG A 207 -15.19 4.51 -12.59
C ARG A 207 -16.30 3.91 -11.75
N ASP A 208 -17.57 4.10 -12.14
CA ASP A 208 -18.73 3.54 -11.46
C ASP A 208 -18.71 1.99 -11.48
N VAL A 209 -18.25 1.40 -12.58
CA VAL A 209 -18.08 -0.07 -12.68
C VAL A 209 -17.03 -0.55 -11.65
N VAL A 210 -15.88 0.14 -11.56
CA VAL A 210 -14.82 -0.21 -10.60
C VAL A 210 -15.32 -0.04 -9.17
N ILE A 211 -15.92 1.11 -8.83
CA ILE A 211 -16.46 1.39 -7.49
C ILE A 211 -17.45 0.31 -7.05
N ARG A 212 -18.40 -0.04 -7.93
CA ARG A 212 -19.39 -1.08 -7.65
C ARG A 212 -18.76 -2.45 -7.45
N ALA A 213 -17.82 -2.84 -8.31
CA ALA A 213 -17.09 -4.11 -8.17
C ALA A 213 -16.31 -4.17 -6.86
N THR A 214 -15.61 -3.09 -6.51
CA THR A 214 -14.89 -2.95 -5.24
C THR A 214 -15.82 -3.02 -4.04
N SER A 215 -16.95 -2.31 -4.07
CA SER A 215 -17.97 -2.35 -3.00
C SER A 215 -18.48 -3.77 -2.75
N LEU A 216 -18.80 -4.51 -3.81
CA LEU A 216 -19.25 -5.90 -3.71
C LEU A 216 -18.19 -6.84 -3.11
N ASN A 217 -16.92 -6.62 -3.44
CA ASN A 217 -15.82 -7.48 -3.00
C ASN A 217 -15.36 -7.16 -1.56
N SER A 218 -15.32 -5.89 -1.20
CA SER A 218 -14.84 -5.42 0.12
C SER A 218 -15.93 -5.39 1.19
N GLY A 219 -17.21 -5.33 0.79
CA GLY A 219 -18.35 -5.11 1.69
C GLY A 219 -18.51 -3.65 2.15
N LEU A 220 -17.70 -2.73 1.67
CA LEU A 220 -17.84 -1.29 1.90
C LEU A 220 -18.96 -0.71 1.03
N SER A 221 -19.59 0.39 1.45
CA SER A 221 -20.57 1.09 0.61
C SER A 221 -19.91 1.71 -0.61
N GLU A 222 -20.65 1.83 -1.74
CA GLU A 222 -20.14 2.53 -2.95
C GLU A 222 -19.71 3.97 -2.62
N ALA A 223 -20.41 4.65 -1.71
CA ALA A 223 -20.05 6.00 -1.28
C ALA A 223 -18.68 6.01 -0.57
N ARG A 224 -18.41 5.05 0.33
CA ARG A 224 -17.12 4.94 1.03
C ARG A 224 -15.99 4.59 0.07
N VAL A 225 -16.23 3.67 -0.87
CA VAL A 225 -15.25 3.33 -1.91
C VAL A 225 -14.93 4.53 -2.81
N SER A 226 -15.97 5.29 -3.21
CA SER A 226 -15.79 6.51 -4.00
C SER A 226 -14.96 7.55 -3.26
N GLU A 227 -15.22 7.78 -1.97
CA GLU A 227 -14.43 8.66 -1.12
C GLU A 227 -12.97 8.20 -1.03
N TYR A 228 -12.74 6.91 -0.78
CA TYR A 228 -11.41 6.31 -0.69
C TYR A 228 -10.58 6.55 -1.94
N PHE A 229 -11.13 6.28 -3.13
CA PHE A 229 -10.42 6.46 -4.39
C PHE A 229 -10.27 7.92 -4.83
N SER A 230 -11.09 8.84 -4.32
CA SER A 230 -11.03 10.24 -4.73
C SER A 230 -10.20 11.12 -3.79
N LEU A 231 -10.06 10.75 -2.51
CA LEU A 231 -9.47 11.61 -1.49
C LEU A 231 -8.29 10.98 -0.73
N GLU A 232 -8.25 9.64 -0.61
CA GLU A 232 -7.35 8.98 0.35
C GLU A 232 -6.23 8.18 -0.32
N VAL A 233 -6.51 7.55 -1.46
CA VAL A 233 -5.51 6.74 -2.18
C VAL A 233 -5.47 7.08 -3.65
N GLU A 234 -4.27 7.19 -4.19
CA GLU A 234 -4.00 7.30 -5.62
C GLU A 234 -2.96 6.27 -6.06
N ASN A 235 -2.98 5.95 -7.36
CA ASN A 235 -2.06 4.97 -7.92
C ASN A 235 -1.04 5.61 -8.88
N SER A 236 -0.94 6.93 -8.92
CA SER A 236 0.10 7.66 -9.65
C SER A 236 1.31 7.94 -8.76
N LEU A 237 2.48 7.81 -9.32
CA LEU A 237 3.76 8.08 -8.65
C LEU A 237 4.46 9.23 -9.35
N ASP A 238 4.10 10.46 -9.00
CA ASP A 238 4.70 11.68 -9.52
C ASP A 238 6.01 12.06 -8.80
N LEU A 239 6.61 13.17 -9.20
CA LEU A 239 7.89 13.63 -8.64
C LEU A 239 7.84 13.91 -7.13
N ASP A 240 6.72 14.37 -6.58
CA ASP A 240 6.63 14.63 -5.15
C ASP A 240 6.43 13.32 -4.36
N ALA A 241 5.68 12.37 -4.92
CA ALA A 241 5.58 11.03 -4.35
C ALA A 241 6.94 10.30 -4.39
N VAL A 242 7.73 10.46 -5.44
CA VAL A 242 9.11 9.92 -5.50
C VAL A 242 9.99 10.51 -4.41
N LYS A 243 9.91 11.84 -4.13
CA LYS A 243 10.63 12.45 -2.99
C LYS A 243 10.18 11.89 -1.65
N GLY A 244 8.85 11.69 -1.48
CA GLY A 244 8.29 11.05 -0.29
C GLY A 244 8.80 9.62 -0.10
N LEU A 245 8.85 8.84 -1.18
CA LEU A 245 9.41 7.49 -1.18
C LEU A 245 10.90 7.51 -0.80
N GLU A 246 11.71 8.36 -1.43
CA GLU A 246 13.15 8.46 -1.13
C GLU A 246 13.38 8.80 0.36
N LEU A 247 12.60 9.73 0.90
CA LEU A 247 12.68 10.10 2.31
C LEU A 247 12.28 8.93 3.22
N PHE A 248 11.18 8.22 2.91
CA PHE A 248 10.75 7.06 3.69
C PHE A 248 11.78 5.93 3.67
N LEU A 249 12.32 5.61 2.50
CA LEU A 249 13.35 4.57 2.36
C LEU A 249 14.62 4.91 3.15
N SER A 250 15.03 6.18 3.17
CA SER A 250 16.20 6.64 3.91
C SER A 250 15.94 6.69 5.42
N GLU A 251 14.89 7.41 5.86
CA GLU A 251 14.68 7.73 7.27
C GLU A 251 14.03 6.58 8.07
N ALA A 252 13.03 5.92 7.49
CA ALA A 252 12.29 4.86 8.18
C ALA A 252 12.87 3.46 7.92
N CYS A 253 13.51 3.25 6.75
CA CYS A 253 14.06 1.94 6.39
C CYS A 253 15.59 1.89 6.46
N GLY A 254 16.29 3.03 6.61
CA GLY A 254 17.75 3.09 6.68
C GLY A 254 18.47 2.76 5.35
N MET A 255 17.78 2.92 4.23
CA MET A 255 18.35 2.67 2.91
C MET A 255 19.32 3.80 2.54
N LEU A 256 20.59 3.47 2.29
CA LEU A 256 21.66 4.46 2.05
C LEU A 256 21.85 4.81 0.56
N VAL A 257 21.17 4.11 -0.33
CA VAL A 257 21.24 4.33 -1.78
C VAL A 257 19.89 4.81 -2.29
N ARG A 258 19.87 5.49 -3.44
CA ARG A 258 18.61 5.90 -4.06
C ARG A 258 17.90 4.71 -4.69
N PRO A 259 16.56 4.72 -4.75
CA PRO A 259 15.82 3.72 -5.47
C PRO A 259 16.18 3.74 -6.95
N GLU A 260 16.27 2.57 -7.55
CA GLU A 260 16.56 2.42 -8.97
C GLU A 260 15.29 2.13 -9.76
N TRP A 261 15.18 2.77 -10.91
CA TRP A 261 14.01 2.72 -11.78
C TRP A 261 14.34 2.04 -13.10
N VAL A 262 13.35 1.32 -13.64
CA VAL A 262 13.46 0.79 -15.01
C VAL A 262 13.67 1.93 -15.98
N ASN A 263 14.69 1.81 -16.82
CA ASN A 263 14.86 2.72 -17.96
C ASN A 263 13.83 2.36 -19.02
N LEU A 264 13.05 3.35 -19.44
CA LEU A 264 11.97 3.20 -20.43
C LEU A 264 12.38 3.68 -21.84
N ASP A 265 13.62 4.18 -21.97
CA ASP A 265 14.19 4.67 -23.24
C ASP A 265 14.68 3.53 -24.15
#